data_aca91c15042a6f7e632bcd6bdf962c9d
#
_entry.id   aca91c15042a6f7e632bcd6bdf962c9d
#
_cell.length_a   1.000
_cell.length_b   1.000
_cell.length_c   1.000
_cell.angle_alpha   90.00
_cell.angle_beta   90.00
_cell.angle_gamma   90.00
#
_symmetry.space_group_name_H-M   'P 1'
#
loop_
_entity.id
_entity.type
_entity.pdbx_description
1 polymer ?
#
loop_
_entity_poly.entity_id
_entity_poly.type
_entity_poly.pdbx_seq_one_letter_code
_entity_poly.pdbx_strand_id
1 'polypeptide(L)'
;MTSVAKPTPTSASAAPVSAPDQVGECSEARALAPDEQSVRVVTVAFNPGEELERFLASLATATARRLVVVIADNGTEHDVVTAAAQRHGARVVGDGTNLGYGAGANLAAADLEEDWIVVANPDLVWRPGSLDVLIDAGLANPAAGCLGPLLLNPDGTVYPSGRALPSLVKGAGHAVLGRIWPDNPFSAAYHTAGPGASGGTRTVGWLSGACLLLPAAAWRRLE
;
A
#
# COMPACT_ATOMS: atom_id res chain seq x y z
N MET A 1 -78.12 29.10 -9.03
CA MET A 1 -78.10 28.40 -7.70
C MET A 1 -78.23 26.91 -7.97
N THR A 2 -77.13 26.20 -8.06
CA THR A 2 -77.14 24.76 -8.26
C THR A 2 -76.03 24.15 -7.38
N SER A 3 -76.48 23.49 -6.31
CA SER A 3 -75.66 22.79 -5.32
C SER A 3 -75.10 21.52 -5.93
N VAL A 4 -73.78 21.32 -5.85
CA VAL A 4 -73.15 20.08 -6.23
C VAL A 4 -72.69 19.36 -4.97
N ALA A 5 -73.24 18.16 -4.75
CA ALA A 5 -72.97 17.30 -3.63
C ALA A 5 -71.55 16.65 -3.72
N LYS A 6 -70.91 16.57 -2.56
CA LYS A 6 -69.61 15.98 -2.36
C LYS A 6 -69.75 14.47 -2.19
N PRO A 7 -69.00 13.59 -2.90
CA PRO A 7 -69.03 12.18 -2.65
C PRO A 7 -68.17 11.78 -1.42
N THR A 8 -68.67 10.85 -0.64
CA THR A 8 -68.11 10.20 0.51
C THR A 8 -67.01 9.20 0.08
N PRO A 9 -65.87 9.08 0.74
CA PRO A 9 -64.86 8.07 0.40
C PRO A 9 -65.26 6.72 1.00
N THR A 10 -65.32 5.71 0.15
CA THR A 10 -65.49 4.30 0.49
C THR A 10 -64.17 3.76 1.02
N SER A 11 -64.19 3.21 2.24
CA SER A 11 -63.08 2.53 2.88
C SER A 11 -62.83 1.20 2.15
N ALA A 12 -61.70 1.10 1.46
CA ALA A 12 -61.16 -0.15 0.97
C ALA A 12 -60.15 -0.70 1.98
N SER A 13 -60.53 -1.86 2.57
CA SER A 13 -59.64 -2.68 3.40
C SER A 13 -58.49 -3.20 2.58
N ALA A 14 -57.27 -2.79 2.88
CA ALA A 14 -56.06 -3.33 2.31
C ALA A 14 -55.62 -4.56 3.10
N ALA A 15 -55.53 -5.70 2.45
CA ALA A 15 -54.93 -6.92 2.98
C ALA A 15 -53.42 -6.70 3.24
N PRO A 16 -52.82 -7.38 4.24
CA PRO A 16 -51.39 -7.25 4.52
C PRO A 16 -50.58 -7.90 3.40
N VAL A 17 -49.72 -7.09 2.78
CA VAL A 17 -48.67 -7.58 1.87
C VAL A 17 -47.60 -8.22 2.73
N SER A 18 -47.42 -9.54 2.60
CA SER A 18 -46.27 -10.26 3.17
C SER A 18 -44.98 -9.73 2.60
N ALA A 19 -44.11 -9.23 3.45
CA ALA A 19 -42.74 -8.90 3.11
C ALA A 19 -41.98 -10.18 2.69
N PRO A 20 -41.11 -10.13 1.65
CA PRO A 20 -40.22 -11.22 1.37
C PRO A 20 -39.10 -11.23 2.43
N ASP A 21 -39.14 -12.22 3.34
CA ASP A 21 -37.95 -12.67 4.06
C ASP A 21 -36.97 -13.30 3.07
N GLN A 22 -36.02 -12.51 2.62
CA GLN A 22 -34.74 -12.95 2.07
C GLN A 22 -33.73 -11.83 2.33
N VAL A 23 -33.34 -11.63 3.58
CA VAL A 23 -32.05 -11.07 3.89
C VAL A 23 -31.03 -12.15 3.55
N GLY A 24 -30.47 -12.07 2.35
CA GLY A 24 -29.35 -12.91 1.97
C GLY A 24 -28.27 -12.79 3.03
N GLU A 25 -27.91 -13.91 3.66
CA GLU A 25 -26.74 -14.06 4.49
C GLU A 25 -25.56 -13.47 3.70
N CYS A 26 -25.11 -12.31 4.13
CA CYS A 26 -23.80 -11.78 3.75
C CYS A 26 -22.82 -12.84 4.28
N SER A 27 -22.30 -13.68 3.40
CA SER A 27 -21.24 -14.63 3.72
C SER A 27 -20.14 -13.83 4.41
N GLU A 28 -20.05 -13.97 5.73
CA GLU A 28 -18.92 -13.46 6.50
C GLU A 28 -17.69 -14.08 5.86
N ALA A 29 -16.93 -13.26 5.12
CA ALA A 29 -15.67 -13.67 4.55
C ALA A 29 -14.82 -14.15 5.74
N ARG A 30 -14.61 -15.46 5.82
CA ARG A 30 -13.78 -16.09 6.86
C ARG A 30 -12.43 -15.39 6.83
N ALA A 31 -12.11 -14.68 7.91
CA ALA A 31 -10.77 -14.12 8.07
C ALA A 31 -9.77 -15.29 8.04
N LEU A 32 -8.87 -15.29 7.04
CA LEU A 32 -7.82 -16.29 6.94
C LEU A 32 -6.91 -16.21 8.17
N ALA A 33 -6.37 -17.34 8.60
CA ALA A 33 -5.35 -17.33 9.64
C ALA A 33 -4.14 -16.53 9.14
N PRO A 34 -3.37 -15.87 10.03
CA PRO A 34 -2.24 -15.03 9.63
C PRO A 34 -1.23 -15.71 8.71
N ASP A 35 -1.02 -17.02 8.89
CA ASP A 35 -0.13 -17.87 8.09
C ASP A 35 -0.75 -18.33 6.76
N GLU A 36 -2.07 -18.23 6.59
CA GLU A 36 -2.79 -18.54 5.35
C GLU A 36 -2.78 -17.38 4.35
N GLN A 37 -2.41 -16.17 4.78
CA GLN A 37 -2.47 -14.99 3.91
C GLN A 37 -1.32 -14.98 2.91
N SER A 38 -1.64 -14.53 1.71
CA SER A 38 -0.72 -14.42 0.59
C SER A 38 -0.31 -12.98 0.31
N VAL A 39 0.87 -12.79 -0.26
CA VAL A 39 1.39 -11.47 -0.59
C VAL A 39 1.97 -11.44 -2.00
N ARG A 40 1.62 -10.40 -2.75
CA ARG A 40 2.28 -10.04 -4.00
C ARG A 40 3.32 -8.96 -3.72
N VAL A 41 4.55 -9.19 -4.17
CA VAL A 41 5.58 -8.16 -4.24
C VAL A 41 5.72 -7.71 -5.69
N VAL A 42 5.47 -6.43 -5.91
CA VAL A 42 5.61 -5.75 -7.19
C VAL A 42 6.85 -4.87 -7.15
N THR A 43 7.69 -4.97 -8.18
CA THR A 43 8.79 -4.03 -8.39
C THR A 43 8.82 -3.55 -9.84
N VAL A 44 9.20 -2.29 -10.04
CA VAL A 44 9.34 -1.67 -11.36
C VAL A 44 10.81 -1.57 -11.67
N ALA A 45 11.26 -2.32 -12.67
CA ALA A 45 12.65 -2.41 -13.08
C ALA A 45 12.92 -1.45 -14.25
N PHE A 46 13.86 -0.52 -14.05
CA PHE A 46 14.37 0.35 -15.10
C PHE A 46 15.89 0.25 -15.11
N ASN A 47 16.44 -0.66 -15.94
CA ASN A 47 17.86 -0.97 -16.04
C ASN A 47 18.51 -1.20 -14.65
N PRO A 48 18.02 -2.20 -13.88
CA PRO A 48 18.26 -2.27 -12.43
C PRO A 48 19.65 -2.81 -12.04
N GLY A 49 20.46 -3.27 -12.99
CA GLY A 49 21.77 -3.85 -12.69
C GLY A 49 21.71 -5.04 -11.71
N GLU A 50 22.72 -5.12 -10.82
CA GLU A 50 22.81 -6.18 -9.79
C GLU A 50 21.83 -5.98 -8.63
N GLU A 51 21.23 -4.81 -8.50
CA GLU A 51 20.29 -4.48 -7.42
C GLU A 51 19.08 -5.40 -7.45
N LEU A 52 18.52 -5.67 -8.63
CA LEU A 52 17.37 -6.56 -8.79
C LEU A 52 17.69 -7.97 -8.31
N GLU A 53 18.87 -8.49 -8.59
CA GLU A 53 19.29 -9.83 -8.15
C GLU A 53 19.34 -9.90 -6.62
N ARG A 54 19.93 -8.88 -5.97
CA ARG A 54 19.98 -8.79 -4.49
C ARG A 54 18.61 -8.64 -3.86
N PHE A 55 17.75 -7.84 -4.47
CA PHE A 55 16.36 -7.68 -4.05
C PHE A 55 15.63 -9.03 -4.08
N LEU A 56 15.63 -9.72 -5.22
CA LEU A 56 14.95 -10.99 -5.41
C LEU A 56 15.49 -12.09 -4.49
N ALA A 57 16.82 -12.20 -4.36
CA ALA A 57 17.45 -13.16 -3.45
C ALA A 57 17.04 -12.94 -1.99
N SER A 58 16.91 -11.68 -1.57
CA SER A 58 16.54 -11.34 -0.19
C SER A 58 15.08 -11.68 0.15
N LEU A 59 14.19 -11.73 -0.84
CA LEU A 59 12.78 -12.10 -0.65
C LEU A 59 12.61 -13.56 -0.19
N ALA A 60 13.53 -14.45 -0.54
CA ALA A 60 13.45 -15.88 -0.19
C ALA A 60 13.33 -16.14 1.32
N THR A 61 13.80 -15.21 2.16
CA THR A 61 13.73 -15.31 3.62
C THR A 61 12.86 -14.24 4.26
N ALA A 62 12.33 -13.30 3.49
CA ALA A 62 11.58 -12.15 4.00
C ALA A 62 10.22 -12.53 4.60
N THR A 63 9.62 -13.62 4.14
CA THR A 63 8.31 -14.12 4.59
C THR A 63 8.24 -15.63 4.55
N ALA A 64 7.47 -16.21 5.45
CA ALA A 64 7.04 -17.61 5.41
C ALA A 64 5.69 -17.79 4.67
N ARG A 65 5.02 -16.69 4.32
CA ARG A 65 3.74 -16.70 3.62
C ARG A 65 3.89 -17.05 2.14
N ARG A 66 2.78 -17.42 1.49
CA ARG A 66 2.74 -17.59 0.04
C ARG A 66 3.11 -16.25 -0.63
N LEU A 67 4.24 -16.24 -1.32
CA LEU A 67 4.80 -15.08 -2.00
C LEU A 67 4.64 -15.21 -3.52
N VAL A 68 4.13 -14.17 -4.16
CA VAL A 68 4.14 -14.00 -5.62
C VAL A 68 4.94 -12.74 -5.94
N VAL A 69 5.94 -12.86 -6.81
CA VAL A 69 6.77 -11.73 -7.23
C VAL A 69 6.49 -11.40 -8.69
N VAL A 70 6.16 -10.13 -8.97
CA VAL A 70 5.91 -9.62 -10.32
C VAL A 70 6.79 -8.41 -10.58
N ILE A 71 7.52 -8.44 -11.67
CA ILE A 71 8.44 -7.38 -12.10
C ILE A 71 7.82 -6.69 -13.31
N ALA A 72 7.55 -5.39 -13.22
CA ALA A 72 7.25 -4.57 -14.38
C ALA A 72 8.57 -4.14 -15.04
N ASP A 73 8.81 -4.62 -16.25
CA ASP A 73 9.97 -4.24 -17.04
C ASP A 73 9.69 -2.94 -17.78
N ASN A 74 10.34 -1.88 -17.31
CA ASN A 74 10.24 -0.53 -17.86
C ASN A 74 11.53 -0.07 -18.57
N GLY A 75 12.51 -0.96 -18.74
CA GLY A 75 13.85 -0.63 -19.20
C GLY A 75 14.24 -1.30 -20.51
N THR A 76 15.47 -1.07 -20.91
CA THR A 76 16.05 -1.63 -22.14
C THR A 76 16.86 -2.91 -21.92
N GLU A 77 17.09 -3.29 -20.66
CA GLU A 77 17.87 -4.48 -20.28
C GLU A 77 16.97 -5.70 -20.03
N HIS A 78 16.05 -5.96 -20.96
CA HIS A 78 15.05 -7.03 -20.86
C HIS A 78 15.65 -8.40 -20.52
N ASP A 79 16.76 -8.76 -21.14
CA ASP A 79 17.42 -10.04 -20.91
C ASP A 79 17.93 -10.16 -19.45
N VAL A 80 18.43 -9.08 -18.88
CA VAL A 80 18.89 -9.04 -17.47
C VAL A 80 17.72 -9.26 -16.53
N VAL A 81 16.62 -8.55 -16.75
CA VAL A 81 15.40 -8.65 -15.95
C VAL A 81 14.80 -10.05 -16.04
N THR A 82 14.70 -10.60 -17.26
CA THR A 82 14.16 -11.95 -17.51
C THR A 82 15.02 -13.02 -16.88
N ALA A 83 16.34 -12.92 -17.00
CA ALA A 83 17.26 -13.90 -16.41
C ALA A 83 17.21 -13.87 -14.86
N ALA A 84 17.13 -12.70 -14.24
CA ALA A 84 16.95 -12.57 -12.80
C ALA A 84 15.59 -13.16 -12.36
N ALA A 85 14.53 -12.84 -13.06
CA ALA A 85 13.19 -13.35 -12.77
C ALA A 85 13.14 -14.91 -12.82
N GLN A 86 13.74 -15.51 -13.84
CA GLN A 86 13.79 -16.99 -13.97
C GLN A 86 14.53 -17.65 -12.81
N ARG A 87 15.66 -17.08 -12.36
CA ARG A 87 16.43 -17.64 -11.23
C ARG A 87 15.64 -17.64 -9.92
N HIS A 88 14.77 -16.66 -9.74
CA HIS A 88 14.03 -16.45 -8.49
C HIS A 88 12.53 -16.79 -8.58
N GLY A 89 12.07 -17.37 -9.70
CA GLY A 89 10.67 -17.75 -9.88
C GLY A 89 9.71 -16.56 -9.94
N ALA A 90 10.20 -15.38 -10.32
CA ALA A 90 9.38 -14.19 -10.49
C ALA A 90 8.76 -14.12 -11.90
N ARG A 91 7.64 -13.46 -12.04
CA ARG A 91 6.98 -13.18 -13.32
C ARG A 91 7.37 -11.78 -13.81
N VAL A 92 7.63 -11.66 -15.10
CA VAL A 92 7.88 -10.38 -15.77
C VAL A 92 6.63 -9.95 -16.55
N VAL A 93 6.27 -8.69 -16.47
CA VAL A 93 5.23 -8.04 -17.28
C VAL A 93 5.80 -6.76 -17.89
N GLY A 94 5.23 -6.33 -19.02
CA GLY A 94 5.74 -5.21 -19.81
C GLY A 94 6.72 -5.67 -20.89
N ASP A 95 7.07 -4.75 -21.76
CA ASP A 95 7.88 -4.98 -22.97
C ASP A 95 9.14 -4.07 -23.02
N GLY A 96 9.49 -3.47 -21.88
CA GLY A 96 10.59 -2.50 -21.80
C GLY A 96 10.18 -1.06 -22.09
N THR A 97 8.93 -0.81 -22.50
CA THR A 97 8.42 0.55 -22.64
C THR A 97 8.34 1.21 -21.26
N ASN A 98 8.97 2.38 -21.11
CA ASN A 98 8.92 3.12 -19.87
C ASN A 98 7.54 3.77 -19.65
N LEU A 99 6.71 3.09 -18.89
CA LEU A 99 5.38 3.57 -18.48
C LEU A 99 5.45 4.54 -17.28
N GLY A 100 6.60 4.69 -16.65
CA GLY A 100 6.76 5.32 -15.34
C GLY A 100 6.43 4.38 -14.18
N TYR A 101 6.78 4.80 -12.96
CA TYR A 101 6.70 3.94 -11.78
C TYR A 101 5.28 3.48 -11.45
N GLY A 102 4.32 4.42 -11.38
CA GLY A 102 2.95 4.12 -11.00
C GLY A 102 2.24 3.21 -12.00
N ALA A 103 2.35 3.51 -13.30
CA ALA A 103 1.70 2.68 -14.33
C ALA A 103 2.38 1.30 -14.45
N GLY A 104 3.70 1.20 -14.26
CA GLY A 104 4.39 -0.09 -14.17
C GLY A 104 3.91 -0.92 -12.97
N ALA A 105 3.73 -0.29 -11.82
CA ALA A 105 3.18 -0.97 -10.64
C ALA A 105 1.74 -1.46 -10.86
N ASN A 106 0.89 -0.64 -11.49
CA ASN A 106 -0.49 -1.02 -11.85
C ASN A 106 -0.49 -2.20 -12.84
N LEU A 107 0.39 -2.18 -13.84
CA LEU A 107 0.52 -3.30 -14.78
C LEU A 107 0.89 -4.61 -14.07
N ALA A 108 1.81 -4.56 -13.11
CA ALA A 108 2.23 -5.74 -12.35
C ALA A 108 1.18 -6.20 -11.32
N ALA A 109 0.22 -5.36 -11.00
CA ALA A 109 -0.87 -5.64 -10.09
C ALA A 109 -2.21 -5.96 -10.79
N ALA A 110 -2.30 -5.90 -12.12
CA ALA A 110 -3.55 -5.99 -12.88
C ALA A 110 -4.39 -7.26 -12.60
N ASP A 111 -3.74 -8.37 -12.24
CA ASP A 111 -4.37 -9.65 -11.89
C ASP A 111 -4.16 -10.01 -10.41
N LEU A 112 -4.18 -9.02 -9.53
CA LEU A 112 -3.95 -9.20 -8.09
C LEU A 112 -5.03 -10.10 -7.46
N GLU A 113 -4.63 -11.27 -6.99
CA GLU A 113 -5.49 -12.21 -6.27
C GLU A 113 -5.08 -12.37 -4.79
N GLU A 114 -3.84 -12.00 -4.46
CA GLU A 114 -3.29 -12.11 -3.12
C GLU A 114 -4.01 -11.16 -2.14
N ASP A 115 -3.84 -11.43 -0.84
CA ASP A 115 -4.47 -10.66 0.24
C ASP A 115 -3.78 -9.31 0.47
N TRP A 116 -2.46 -9.29 0.22
CA TRP A 116 -1.60 -8.12 0.38
C TRP A 116 -0.81 -7.83 -0.88
N ILE A 117 -0.55 -6.55 -1.13
CA ILE A 117 0.38 -6.09 -2.16
C ILE A 117 1.46 -5.22 -1.54
N VAL A 118 2.70 -5.50 -1.93
CA VAL A 118 3.86 -4.64 -1.66
C VAL A 118 4.31 -4.04 -2.98
N VAL A 119 4.45 -2.74 -3.04
CA VAL A 119 5.14 -2.04 -4.12
C VAL A 119 6.49 -1.57 -3.59
N ALA A 120 7.58 -2.08 -4.14
CA ALA A 120 8.93 -1.84 -3.63
C ALA A 120 9.92 -1.54 -4.76
N ASN A 121 10.87 -0.67 -4.47
CA ASN A 121 11.99 -0.42 -5.39
C ASN A 121 12.89 -1.65 -5.52
N PRO A 122 13.51 -1.89 -6.70
CA PRO A 122 14.37 -3.04 -6.93
C PRO A 122 15.76 -2.97 -6.26
N ASP A 123 16.07 -1.87 -5.56
CA ASP A 123 17.34 -1.64 -4.85
C ASP A 123 17.27 -1.92 -3.34
N LEU A 124 16.12 -2.38 -2.85
CA LEU A 124 15.94 -2.75 -1.45
C LEU A 124 16.47 -4.15 -1.17
N VAL A 125 16.90 -4.37 0.07
CA VAL A 125 17.28 -5.70 0.60
C VAL A 125 16.41 -6.01 1.81
N TRP A 126 15.65 -7.09 1.72
CA TRP A 126 14.77 -7.55 2.78
C TRP A 126 15.55 -8.30 3.86
N ARG A 127 15.25 -8.02 5.12
CA ARG A 127 15.77 -8.83 6.22
C ARG A 127 14.89 -10.06 6.44
N PRO A 128 15.44 -11.18 6.94
CA PRO A 128 14.65 -12.37 7.24
C PRO A 128 13.43 -12.03 8.13
N GLY A 129 12.24 -12.51 7.75
CA GLY A 129 10.98 -12.28 8.47
C GLY A 129 10.43 -10.86 8.43
N SER A 130 11.11 -9.90 7.77
CA SER A 130 10.70 -8.48 7.82
C SER A 130 9.37 -8.20 7.14
N LEU A 131 9.02 -8.96 6.12
CA LEU A 131 7.75 -8.83 5.43
C LEU A 131 6.60 -9.40 6.28
N ASP A 132 6.84 -10.47 7.02
CA ASP A 132 5.88 -11.01 7.98
C ASP A 132 5.56 -9.99 9.07
N VAL A 133 6.58 -9.37 9.66
CA VAL A 133 6.41 -8.31 10.68
C VAL A 133 5.60 -7.13 10.13
N LEU A 134 5.82 -6.76 8.87
CA LEU A 134 5.09 -5.66 8.24
C LEU A 134 3.61 -6.02 8.01
N ILE A 135 3.32 -7.23 7.56
CA ILE A 135 1.95 -7.74 7.37
C ILE A 135 1.24 -7.88 8.72
N ASP A 136 1.92 -8.41 9.75
CA ASP A 136 1.35 -8.52 11.10
C ASP A 136 1.00 -7.15 11.68
N ALA A 137 1.83 -6.13 11.42
CA ALA A 137 1.50 -4.75 11.78
C ALA A 137 0.23 -4.25 11.05
N GLY A 138 0.02 -4.65 9.79
CA GLY A 138 -1.20 -4.36 9.04
C GLY A 138 -2.42 -5.03 9.63
N LEU A 139 -2.32 -6.31 9.99
CA LEU A 139 -3.38 -7.08 10.64
C LEU A 139 -3.77 -6.50 12.00
N ALA A 140 -2.79 -6.04 12.77
CA ALA A 140 -3.01 -5.38 14.05
C ALA A 140 -3.64 -3.97 13.91
N ASN A 141 -3.60 -3.38 12.71
CA ASN A 141 -4.12 -2.04 12.44
C ASN A 141 -5.05 -2.04 11.21
N PRO A 142 -6.24 -2.64 11.28
CA PRO A 142 -7.11 -2.82 10.11
C PRO A 142 -7.63 -1.50 9.50
N ALA A 143 -7.54 -0.39 10.23
CA ALA A 143 -7.84 0.94 9.73
C ALA A 143 -6.71 1.55 8.87
N ALA A 144 -5.53 0.94 8.85
CA ALA A 144 -4.40 1.41 8.04
C ALA A 144 -4.59 1.00 6.58
N GLY A 145 -4.78 1.97 5.69
CA GLY A 145 -4.88 1.73 4.25
C GLY A 145 -3.53 1.48 3.57
N CYS A 146 -2.44 1.94 4.18
CA CYS A 146 -1.08 1.75 3.67
C CYS A 146 -0.07 1.76 4.84
N LEU A 147 0.92 0.88 4.76
CA LEU A 147 2.02 0.80 5.72
C LEU A 147 3.36 0.91 4.97
N GLY A 148 4.35 1.44 5.66
CA GLY A 148 5.74 1.46 5.16
C GLY A 148 6.69 0.91 6.23
N PRO A 149 7.71 0.12 5.85
CA PRO A 149 8.69 -0.38 6.79
C PRO A 149 9.63 0.71 7.28
N LEU A 150 10.32 0.44 8.38
CA LEU A 150 11.51 1.18 8.74
C LEU A 150 12.61 0.82 7.73
N LEU A 151 13.02 1.78 6.92
CA LEU A 151 14.13 1.62 5.98
C LEU A 151 15.44 2.02 6.66
N LEU A 152 16.50 1.30 6.33
CA LEU A 152 17.86 1.60 6.80
C LEU A 152 18.75 1.90 5.60
N ASN A 153 19.64 2.87 5.76
CA ASN A 153 20.75 3.10 4.84
C ASN A 153 21.78 1.96 4.93
N PRO A 154 22.69 1.82 3.96
CA PRO A 154 23.74 0.79 4.00
C PRO A 154 24.65 0.88 5.25
N ASP A 155 24.81 2.07 5.82
CA ASP A 155 25.57 2.31 7.06
C ASP A 155 24.79 1.96 8.35
N GLY A 156 23.54 1.47 8.22
CA GLY A 156 22.66 1.12 9.33
C GLY A 156 21.89 2.28 9.94
N THR A 157 22.10 3.50 9.47
CA THR A 157 21.29 4.65 9.91
C THR A 157 19.87 4.57 9.35
N VAL A 158 18.93 5.20 10.04
CA VAL A 158 17.52 5.17 9.62
C VAL A 158 17.27 6.12 8.45
N TYR A 159 16.73 5.58 7.35
CA TYR A 159 16.21 6.38 6.26
C TYR A 159 14.82 6.93 6.62
N PRO A 160 14.57 8.24 6.48
CA PRO A 160 13.31 8.86 6.88
C PRO A 160 12.17 8.56 5.88
N SER A 161 11.70 7.31 5.86
CA SER A 161 10.65 6.83 4.94
C SER A 161 9.24 7.33 5.29
N GLY A 162 9.00 7.68 6.55
CA GLY A 162 7.74 8.26 7.00
C GLY A 162 7.93 9.69 7.51
N ARG A 163 7.20 10.66 6.96
CA ARG A 163 7.35 12.08 7.27
C ARG A 163 6.02 12.74 7.63
N ALA A 164 6.08 13.86 8.36
CA ALA A 164 4.92 14.72 8.58
C ALA A 164 4.54 15.43 7.27
N LEU A 165 3.24 15.74 7.11
CA LEU A 165 2.80 16.62 6.02
C LEU A 165 3.47 18.01 6.18
N PRO A 166 3.94 18.59 5.06
CA PRO A 166 4.45 19.95 5.09
C PRO A 166 3.36 20.90 5.62
N SER A 167 3.62 21.56 6.74
CA SER A 167 2.75 22.62 7.25
C SER A 167 3.22 23.94 6.67
N LEU A 168 2.34 24.68 6.00
CA LEU A 168 2.64 26.02 5.49
C LEU A 168 3.17 26.93 6.59
N VAL A 169 2.62 26.82 7.81
CA VAL A 169 3.07 27.60 8.98
C VAL A 169 4.47 27.19 9.41
N LYS A 170 4.77 25.87 9.44
CA LYS A 170 6.13 25.37 9.77
C LYS A 170 7.12 25.69 8.66
N GLY A 171 6.69 25.58 7.39
CA GLY A 171 7.52 25.94 6.23
C GLY A 171 7.84 27.43 6.17
N ALA A 172 6.88 28.31 6.39
CA ALA A 172 7.07 29.75 6.47
C ALA A 172 7.94 30.12 7.68
N GLY A 173 7.71 29.54 8.84
CA GLY A 173 8.52 29.73 10.05
C GLY A 173 9.98 29.30 9.82
N HIS A 174 10.21 28.16 9.18
CA HIS A 174 11.54 27.70 8.83
C HIS A 174 12.22 28.62 7.79
N ALA A 175 11.52 29.03 6.74
CA ALA A 175 12.05 29.91 5.70
C ALA A 175 12.44 31.29 6.23
N VAL A 176 11.68 31.84 7.18
CA VAL A 176 11.92 33.16 7.77
C VAL A 176 12.96 33.10 8.91
N LEU A 177 12.82 32.12 9.81
CA LEU A 177 13.65 32.03 11.01
C LEU A 177 14.89 31.15 10.82
N GLY A 178 14.88 30.19 9.91
CA GLY A 178 15.99 29.25 9.69
C GLY A 178 17.27 29.95 9.22
N ARG A 179 17.16 31.11 8.58
CA ARG A 179 18.32 31.91 8.15
C ARG A 179 18.98 32.69 9.29
N ILE A 180 18.21 33.03 10.34
CA ILE A 180 18.68 33.87 11.46
C ILE A 180 18.91 33.00 12.70
N TRP A 181 18.15 31.89 12.84
CA TRP A 181 18.21 30.96 13.96
C TRP A 181 18.03 29.53 13.47
N PRO A 182 19.14 28.85 13.02
CA PRO A 182 19.10 27.50 12.41
C PRO A 182 18.43 26.43 13.30
N ASP A 183 18.64 26.49 14.61
CA ASP A 183 18.14 25.53 15.61
C ASP A 183 16.82 25.95 16.24
N ASN A 184 16.01 26.77 15.56
CA ASN A 184 14.72 27.17 16.08
C ASN A 184 13.73 25.99 16.16
N PRO A 185 12.68 26.05 17.03
CA PRO A 185 11.73 24.95 17.22
C PRO A 185 10.99 24.53 15.94
N PHE A 186 10.86 25.41 14.95
CA PHE A 186 10.22 25.09 13.67
C PHE A 186 11.15 24.29 12.77
N SER A 187 12.45 24.60 12.76
CA SER A 187 13.48 23.82 12.09
C SER A 187 13.64 22.45 12.74
N ALA A 188 13.71 22.39 14.06
CA ALA A 188 13.75 21.15 14.83
C ALA A 188 12.52 20.28 14.52
N ALA A 189 11.30 20.83 14.53
CA ALA A 189 10.06 20.11 14.21
C ALA A 189 9.97 19.69 12.72
N TYR A 190 10.65 20.37 11.82
CA TYR A 190 10.75 20.00 10.41
C TYR A 190 11.69 18.79 10.21
N HIS A 191 12.77 18.74 10.97
CA HIS A 191 13.78 17.69 10.92
C HIS A 191 13.49 16.49 11.85
N THR A 192 12.72 16.67 12.93
CA THR A 192 12.43 15.62 13.94
C THR A 192 11.33 14.63 13.52
N ALA A 193 10.83 14.67 12.30
CA ALA A 193 9.92 13.66 11.77
C ALA A 193 10.62 12.32 11.44
N GLY A 194 11.84 12.13 11.91
CA GLY A 194 12.55 10.84 11.86
C GLY A 194 11.90 9.80 12.77
N PRO A 195 12.05 8.49 12.48
CA PRO A 195 11.56 7.43 13.35
C PRO A 195 12.28 7.54 14.70
N GLY A 196 11.50 7.75 15.77
CA GLY A 196 12.03 7.60 17.11
C GLY A 196 12.55 6.17 17.29
N ALA A 197 13.62 5.99 18.05
CA ALA A 197 14.25 4.71 18.35
C ALA A 197 13.35 3.75 19.17
N SER A 198 12.13 4.11 19.50
CA SER A 198 11.14 3.27 20.19
C SER A 198 10.34 2.49 19.14
N GLY A 199 10.67 1.20 18.99
CA GLY A 199 10.08 0.27 18.05
C GLY A 199 8.56 0.11 18.21
N GLY A 200 7.77 0.91 17.51
CA GLY A 200 6.32 0.82 17.46
C GLY A 200 5.77 1.39 16.15
N THR A 201 4.59 0.92 15.76
CA THR A 201 3.84 1.46 14.62
C THR A 201 3.34 2.86 14.95
N ARG A 202 3.46 3.78 14.00
CA ARG A 202 2.98 5.16 14.14
C ARG A 202 2.29 5.65 12.86
N THR A 203 1.32 6.52 13.01
CA THR A 203 0.74 7.24 11.88
C THR A 203 1.66 8.37 11.44
N VAL A 204 1.85 8.50 10.13
CA VAL A 204 2.67 9.54 9.50
C VAL A 204 1.86 10.33 8.48
N GLY A 205 2.33 11.50 8.07
CA GLY A 205 1.65 12.33 7.09
C GLY A 205 1.76 11.76 5.68
N TRP A 206 2.90 11.16 5.32
CA TRP A 206 3.13 10.48 4.06
C TRP A 206 4.26 9.45 4.19
N LEU A 207 4.24 8.47 3.30
CA LEU A 207 5.25 7.42 3.19
C LEU A 207 6.06 7.58 1.90
N SER A 208 7.34 7.22 1.96
CA SER A 208 8.17 7.10 0.78
C SER A 208 7.68 5.98 -0.12
N GLY A 209 7.62 6.21 -1.44
CA GLY A 209 7.31 5.18 -2.43
C GLY A 209 8.35 4.08 -2.56
N ALA A 210 9.43 4.12 -1.80
CA ALA A 210 10.48 3.10 -1.86
C ALA A 210 9.96 1.71 -1.43
N CYS A 211 9.04 1.66 -0.46
CA CYS A 211 8.35 0.43 -0.08
C CYS A 211 7.01 0.75 0.59
N LEU A 212 5.94 0.23 0.00
CA LEU A 212 4.56 0.41 0.47
C LEU A 212 3.87 -0.95 0.53
N LEU A 213 3.27 -1.29 1.68
CA LEU A 213 2.39 -2.44 1.85
C LEU A 213 0.94 -1.95 1.95
N LEU A 214 0.05 -2.55 1.18
CA LEU A 214 -1.39 -2.27 1.24
C LEU A 214 -2.18 -3.58 1.31
N PRO A 215 -3.32 -3.60 2.03
CA PRO A 215 -4.32 -4.65 1.81
C PRO A 215 -4.77 -4.61 0.34
N ALA A 216 -4.92 -5.77 -0.31
CA ALA A 216 -5.36 -5.83 -1.70
C ALA A 216 -6.73 -5.15 -1.92
N ALA A 217 -7.61 -5.20 -0.93
CA ALA A 217 -8.88 -4.49 -0.95
C ALA A 217 -8.71 -2.96 -1.00
N ALA A 218 -7.66 -2.41 -0.38
CA ALA A 218 -7.34 -0.99 -0.46
C ALA A 218 -6.76 -0.64 -1.83
N TRP A 219 -5.86 -1.47 -2.36
CA TRP A 219 -5.30 -1.29 -3.70
C TRP A 219 -6.40 -1.20 -4.78
N ARG A 220 -7.30 -2.21 -4.84
CA ARG A 220 -8.40 -2.27 -5.82
C ARG A 220 -9.39 -1.10 -5.76
N ARG A 221 -9.37 -0.30 -4.70
CA ARG A 221 -10.21 0.91 -4.57
C ARG A 221 -9.53 2.17 -5.10
N LEU A 222 -8.25 2.10 -5.42
CA LEU A 222 -7.45 3.21 -5.94
C LEU A 222 -7.28 3.17 -7.47
N GLU A 223 -7.66 2.05 -8.11
CA GLU A 223 -7.64 1.86 -9.57
C GLU A 223 -8.79 2.57 -10.30
#